data_fc6ba5708437746d3d33334e3a1de67b
#
_entry.id   fc6ba5708437746d3d33334e3a1de67b
#
_cell.length_a   1.000
_cell.length_b   1.000
_cell.length_c   1.000
_cell.angle_alpha   90.00
_cell.angle_beta   90.00
_cell.angle_gamma   90.00
#
_symmetry.space_group_name_H-M   'P 1'
#
loop_
_entity.id
_entity.type
_entity.pdbx_description
1 polymer ?
#
loop_
_entity_poly.entity_id
_entity_poly.type
_entity_poly.pdbx_seq_one_letter_code
_entity_poly.pdbx_strand_id
1 'polypeptide(L)'
;MDYPITLTRDDNGTILVGFPDFPEAHTVGDDIDDALGHAPDALATAIDAYIRDRRDIPLPSALVTKHRVTVPALIDAKIGLYEAMRAAKVGKAELGRRLKWHLPQVDRLLAMTHGSKLEQIEAAFSALGKRLVVGVEDVTAAPTRRHGARKARAARAAHRRPRRSSRPSAR
;
A
#
# COMPACT_ATOMS: atom_id res chain seq x y z
N MET A 1 -5.03 -4.33 -6.48
CA MET A 1 -4.52 -3.28 -7.44
C MET A 1 -3.27 -2.63 -6.89
N ASP A 2 -2.27 -2.29 -7.77
CA ASP A 2 -1.01 -1.66 -7.37
C ASP A 2 -0.83 -0.34 -8.11
N TYR A 3 -0.84 0.77 -7.39
CA TYR A 3 -0.68 2.10 -7.96
C TYR A 3 0.79 2.53 -7.95
N PRO A 4 1.30 3.13 -9.05
CA PRO A 4 2.63 3.70 -9.07
C PRO A 4 2.72 4.90 -8.15
N ILE A 5 3.87 5.06 -7.47
CA ILE A 5 4.18 6.23 -6.67
C ILE A 5 5.55 6.80 -7.04
N THR A 6 5.72 8.08 -6.80
CA THR A 6 6.99 8.78 -6.90
C THR A 6 7.47 9.20 -5.52
N LEU A 7 8.76 9.13 -5.29
CA LEU A 7 9.39 9.63 -4.07
C LEU A 7 10.34 10.77 -4.43
N THR A 8 10.14 11.92 -3.81
CA THR A 8 10.98 13.10 -4.00
C THR A 8 11.48 13.58 -2.64
N ARG A 9 12.77 13.81 -2.52
CA ARG A 9 13.32 14.42 -1.30
C ARG A 9 13.04 15.91 -1.33
N ASP A 10 12.47 16.43 -0.27
CA ASP A 10 12.23 17.85 -0.07
C ASP A 10 13.44 18.55 0.56
N ASP A 11 13.50 19.87 0.47
CA ASP A 11 14.62 20.71 0.98
C ASP A 11 14.81 20.58 2.50
N ASN A 12 13.73 20.30 3.24
CA ASN A 12 13.75 20.05 4.68
C ASN A 12 14.23 18.65 5.06
N GLY A 13 14.53 17.79 4.06
CA GLY A 13 15.02 16.43 4.24
C GLY A 13 13.93 15.35 4.30
N THR A 14 12.65 15.71 4.35
CA THR A 14 11.53 14.75 4.29
C THR A 14 11.38 14.12 2.91
N ILE A 15 10.63 13.03 2.83
CA ILE A 15 10.32 12.32 1.58
C ILE A 15 8.86 12.58 1.23
N LEU A 16 8.64 13.27 0.13
CA LEU A 16 7.29 13.46 -0.45
C LEU A 16 6.94 12.25 -1.30
N VAL A 17 5.76 11.70 -1.08
CA VAL A 17 5.12 10.67 -1.92
C VAL A 17 4.08 11.33 -2.81
N GLY A 18 4.22 11.16 -4.11
CA GLY A 18 3.23 11.57 -5.10
C GLY A 18 2.56 10.36 -5.75
N PHE A 19 1.33 10.53 -6.17
CA PHE A 19 0.53 9.50 -6.84
C PHE A 19 0.20 9.96 -8.27
N PRO A 20 0.92 9.47 -9.31
CA PRO A 20 0.68 9.92 -10.68
C PRO A 20 -0.77 9.75 -11.15
N ASP A 21 -1.47 8.72 -10.66
CA ASP A 21 -2.86 8.45 -11.01
C ASP A 21 -3.87 9.25 -10.18
N PHE A 22 -3.42 9.89 -9.09
CA PHE A 22 -4.20 10.79 -8.23
C PHE A 22 -3.40 12.07 -7.95
N PRO A 23 -3.37 13.02 -8.90
CA PRO A 23 -2.47 14.19 -8.81
C PRO A 23 -2.67 15.07 -7.56
N GLU A 24 -3.85 15.03 -6.97
CA GLU A 24 -4.19 15.75 -5.74
C GLU A 24 -3.76 15.00 -4.46
N ALA A 25 -3.38 13.71 -4.58
CA ALA A 25 -2.97 12.90 -3.45
C ALA A 25 -1.47 12.99 -3.22
N HIS A 26 -1.08 13.29 -1.99
CA HIS A 26 0.31 13.22 -1.55
C HIS A 26 0.39 12.97 -0.06
N THR A 27 1.52 12.45 0.36
CA THR A 27 1.88 12.31 1.77
C THR A 27 3.38 12.50 1.93
N VAL A 28 3.83 12.62 3.17
CA VAL A 28 5.24 12.81 3.51
C VAL A 28 5.64 11.84 4.61
N GLY A 29 6.94 11.57 4.71
CA GLY A 29 7.54 10.85 5.83
C GLY A 29 8.95 11.37 6.11
N ASP A 30 9.46 11.06 7.30
CA ASP A 30 10.80 11.49 7.72
C ASP A 30 11.90 10.77 6.93
N ASP A 31 11.62 9.54 6.51
CA ASP A 31 12.45 8.74 5.64
C ASP A 31 11.61 7.93 4.63
N ILE A 32 12.29 7.13 3.80
CA ILE A 32 11.61 6.35 2.74
C ILE A 32 10.67 5.30 3.33
N ASP A 33 11.04 4.64 4.42
CA ASP A 33 10.24 3.56 5.01
C ASP A 33 8.99 4.15 5.68
N ASP A 34 9.14 5.28 6.36
CA ASP A 34 8.03 6.03 6.97
C ASP A 34 7.07 6.57 5.88
N ALA A 35 7.62 7.19 4.85
CA ALA A 35 6.84 7.71 3.71
C ALA A 35 6.04 6.59 2.99
N LEU A 36 6.65 5.42 2.78
CA LEU A 36 5.98 4.26 2.21
C LEU A 36 4.91 3.68 3.14
N GLY A 37 5.12 3.77 4.46
CA GLY A 37 4.14 3.38 5.47
C GLY A 37 2.85 4.22 5.42
N HIS A 38 2.97 5.52 5.13
CA HIS A 38 1.83 6.44 5.02
C HIS A 38 1.09 6.37 3.67
N ALA A 39 1.74 5.86 2.63
CA ALA A 39 1.20 5.88 1.27
C ALA A 39 -0.13 5.13 1.10
N PRO A 40 -0.39 3.96 1.73
CA PRO A 40 -1.70 3.29 1.63
C PRO A 40 -2.86 4.12 2.18
N ASP A 41 -2.66 4.83 3.29
CA ASP A 41 -3.71 5.64 3.92
C ASP A 41 -4.01 6.91 3.09
N ALA A 42 -2.97 7.52 2.52
CA ALA A 42 -3.14 8.65 1.61
C ALA A 42 -3.91 8.23 0.35
N LEU A 43 -3.58 7.08 -0.24
CA LEU A 43 -4.30 6.53 -1.39
C LEU A 43 -5.76 6.21 -1.05
N ALA A 44 -6.03 5.58 0.10
CA ALA A 44 -7.38 5.30 0.55
C ALA A 44 -8.20 6.58 0.72
N THR A 45 -7.60 7.64 1.26
CA THR A 45 -8.23 8.96 1.43
C THR A 45 -8.57 9.59 0.07
N ALA A 46 -7.66 9.52 -0.90
CA ALA A 46 -7.90 10.02 -2.25
C ALA A 46 -9.05 9.26 -2.92
N ILE A 47 -9.05 7.92 -2.86
CA ILE A 47 -10.12 7.09 -3.41
C ILE A 47 -11.47 7.43 -2.75
N ASP A 48 -11.50 7.64 -1.43
CA ASP A 48 -12.72 8.03 -0.72
C ASP A 48 -13.28 9.37 -1.21
N ALA A 49 -12.40 10.35 -1.52
CA ALA A 49 -12.80 11.61 -2.12
C ALA A 49 -13.46 11.41 -3.51
N TYR A 50 -12.86 10.58 -4.37
CA TYR A 50 -13.43 10.25 -5.69
C TYR A 50 -14.83 9.64 -5.58
N ILE A 51 -15.03 8.73 -4.62
CA ILE A 51 -16.34 8.10 -4.37
C ILE A 51 -17.38 9.11 -3.88
N ARG A 52 -16.99 10.01 -2.97
CA ARG A 52 -17.89 11.09 -2.49
C ARG A 52 -18.30 12.01 -3.61
N ASP A 53 -17.35 12.36 -4.47
CA ASP A 53 -17.56 13.27 -5.60
C ASP A 53 -18.20 12.56 -6.80
N ARG A 54 -18.48 11.26 -6.69
CA ARG A 54 -19.04 10.41 -7.75
C ARG A 54 -18.19 10.39 -9.02
N ARG A 55 -16.90 10.55 -8.88
CA ARG A 55 -15.91 10.50 -9.96
C ARG A 55 -15.57 9.04 -10.30
N ASP A 56 -15.03 8.83 -11.49
CA ASP A 56 -14.40 7.56 -11.87
C ASP A 56 -13.08 7.41 -11.13
N ILE A 57 -12.86 6.23 -10.53
CA ILE A 57 -11.58 5.92 -9.89
C ILE A 57 -10.59 5.58 -11.01
N PRO A 58 -9.43 6.28 -11.09
CA PRO A 58 -8.41 5.95 -12.07
C PRO A 58 -7.94 4.50 -11.91
N LEU A 59 -7.77 3.79 -13.02
CA LEU A 59 -7.11 2.50 -13.00
C LEU A 59 -5.60 2.71 -12.82
N PRO A 60 -4.89 1.76 -12.15
CA PRO A 60 -3.45 1.84 -12.02
C PRO A 60 -2.79 1.94 -13.39
N SER A 61 -2.02 2.99 -13.59
CA SER A 61 -1.31 3.19 -14.85
C SER A 61 -0.14 2.21 -14.98
N ALA A 62 0.27 1.95 -16.23
CA ALA A 62 1.42 1.11 -16.55
C ALA A 62 2.76 1.84 -16.35
N LEU A 63 2.79 2.97 -15.68
CA LEU A 63 4.02 3.71 -15.41
C LEU A 63 5.02 2.83 -14.67
N VAL A 64 6.23 2.77 -15.23
CA VAL A 64 7.36 2.06 -14.62
C VAL A 64 7.96 2.97 -13.55
N THR A 65 7.53 2.77 -12.32
CA THR A 65 8.10 3.44 -11.15
C THR A 65 8.86 2.44 -10.30
N LYS A 66 9.82 2.94 -9.52
CA LYS A 66 10.60 2.09 -8.60
C LYS A 66 9.75 1.55 -7.46
N HIS A 67 8.72 2.28 -7.07
CA HIS A 67 7.84 1.96 -5.95
C HIS A 67 6.39 1.96 -6.40
N ARG A 68 5.61 1.05 -5.80
CA ARG A 68 4.16 0.95 -5.97
C ARG A 68 3.51 0.76 -4.61
N VAL A 69 2.27 1.18 -4.50
CA VAL A 69 1.44 0.95 -3.30
C VAL A 69 0.36 -0.07 -3.65
N THR A 70 0.36 -1.17 -2.93
CA THR A 70 -0.69 -2.19 -3.04
C THR A 70 -1.92 -1.74 -2.25
N VAL A 71 -3.06 -1.71 -2.91
CA VAL A 71 -4.35 -1.43 -2.26
C VAL A 71 -4.71 -2.62 -1.36
N PRO A 72 -5.00 -2.39 -0.06
CA PRO A 72 -5.48 -3.46 0.81
C PRO A 72 -6.73 -4.16 0.23
N ALA A 73 -6.82 -5.48 0.39
CA ALA A 73 -7.89 -6.30 -0.22
C ALA A 73 -9.31 -5.80 0.10
N LEU A 74 -9.53 -5.29 1.32
CA LEU A 74 -10.82 -4.71 1.71
C LEU A 74 -11.16 -3.45 0.89
N ILE A 75 -10.19 -2.58 0.68
CA ILE A 75 -10.37 -1.36 -0.11
C ILE A 75 -10.58 -1.72 -1.58
N ASP A 76 -9.83 -2.68 -2.10
CA ASP A 76 -9.97 -3.19 -3.47
C ASP A 76 -11.38 -3.76 -3.72
N ALA A 77 -11.91 -4.54 -2.78
CA ALA A 77 -13.29 -5.03 -2.84
C ALA A 77 -14.33 -3.90 -2.82
N LYS A 78 -14.10 -2.83 -2.06
CA LYS A 78 -15.00 -1.66 -2.01
C LYS A 78 -14.94 -0.83 -3.30
N ILE A 79 -13.76 -0.68 -3.90
CA ILE A 79 -13.60 -0.06 -5.22
C ILE A 79 -14.43 -0.84 -6.24
N GLY A 80 -14.26 -2.16 -6.30
CA GLY A 80 -15.04 -3.02 -7.20
C GLY A 80 -16.54 -2.93 -6.96
N LEU A 81 -16.99 -2.79 -5.71
CA LEU A 81 -18.39 -2.55 -5.38
C LEU A 81 -18.90 -1.20 -5.91
N TYR A 82 -18.13 -0.14 -5.72
CA TYR A 82 -18.47 1.18 -6.25
C TYR A 82 -18.56 1.19 -7.77
N GLU A 83 -17.61 0.57 -8.46
CA GLU A 83 -17.64 0.43 -9.91
C GLU A 83 -18.84 -0.40 -10.40
N ALA A 84 -19.16 -1.50 -9.67
CA ALA A 84 -20.33 -2.31 -9.98
C ALA A 84 -21.65 -1.52 -9.83
N MET A 85 -21.75 -0.67 -8.80
CA MET A 85 -22.88 0.23 -8.62
C MET A 85 -23.02 1.23 -9.77
N ARG A 86 -21.89 1.85 -10.18
CA ARG A 86 -21.86 2.79 -11.30
C ARG A 86 -22.30 2.12 -12.61
N ALA A 87 -21.72 0.97 -12.93
CA ALA A 87 -22.06 0.19 -14.13
C ALA A 87 -23.54 -0.20 -14.17
N ALA A 88 -24.10 -0.56 -13.01
CA ALA A 88 -25.52 -0.90 -12.87
C ALA A 88 -26.43 0.33 -12.75
N LYS A 89 -25.88 1.56 -12.70
CA LYS A 89 -26.60 2.81 -12.41
C LYS A 89 -27.40 2.76 -11.11
N VAL A 90 -26.88 2.05 -10.11
CA VAL A 90 -27.49 1.87 -8.79
C VAL A 90 -26.83 2.84 -7.81
N GLY A 91 -27.60 3.79 -7.28
CA GLY A 91 -27.14 4.71 -6.24
C GLY A 91 -27.24 4.10 -4.83
N LYS A 92 -26.68 4.81 -3.83
CA LYS A 92 -26.66 4.38 -2.42
C LYS A 92 -28.07 4.08 -1.87
N ALA A 93 -29.04 4.92 -2.16
CA ALA A 93 -30.43 4.75 -1.70
C ALA A 93 -31.07 3.47 -2.30
N GLU A 94 -30.82 3.20 -3.59
CA GLU A 94 -31.31 2.02 -4.26
C GLU A 94 -30.64 0.75 -3.73
N LEU A 95 -29.33 0.78 -3.51
CA LEU A 95 -28.60 -0.33 -2.89
C LEU A 95 -29.15 -0.61 -1.48
N GLY A 96 -29.39 0.43 -0.68
CA GLY A 96 -30.00 0.31 0.64
C GLY A 96 -31.37 -0.36 0.60
N ARG A 97 -32.23 0.01 -0.35
CA ARG A 97 -33.55 -0.65 -0.53
C ARG A 97 -33.42 -2.14 -0.86
N ARG A 98 -32.52 -2.50 -1.76
CA ARG A 98 -32.29 -3.92 -2.13
C ARG A 98 -31.76 -4.74 -0.98
N LEU A 99 -30.88 -4.17 -0.16
CA LEU A 99 -30.29 -4.80 1.02
C LEU A 99 -31.22 -4.75 2.25
N LYS A 100 -32.27 -3.94 2.23
CA LYS A 100 -33.09 -3.58 3.40
C LYS A 100 -32.24 -2.94 4.51
N TRP A 101 -31.26 -2.12 4.10
CA TRP A 101 -30.35 -1.39 4.99
C TRP A 101 -30.70 0.10 5.00
N HIS A 102 -30.39 0.74 6.12
CA HIS A 102 -30.46 2.19 6.24
C HIS A 102 -29.29 2.86 5.50
N LEU A 103 -29.51 4.06 4.98
CA LEU A 103 -28.51 4.78 4.22
C LEU A 103 -27.14 4.92 4.93
N PRO A 104 -27.07 5.21 6.25
CA PRO A 104 -25.80 5.25 6.97
C PRO A 104 -25.00 3.93 6.95
N GLN A 105 -25.66 2.79 6.83
CA GLN A 105 -24.98 1.49 6.70
C GLN A 105 -24.32 1.35 5.33
N VAL A 106 -25.01 1.82 4.27
CA VAL A 106 -24.45 1.86 2.91
C VAL A 106 -23.29 2.86 2.82
N ASP A 107 -23.41 4.03 3.47
CA ASP A 107 -22.34 5.01 3.52
C ASP A 107 -21.08 4.45 4.18
N ARG A 108 -21.21 3.76 5.33
CA ARG A 108 -20.08 3.09 5.99
C ARG A 108 -19.48 1.97 5.14
N LEU A 109 -20.34 1.20 4.43
CA LEU A 109 -19.87 0.15 3.55
C LEU A 109 -18.95 0.69 2.46
N LEU A 110 -19.27 1.86 1.91
CA LEU A 110 -18.50 2.49 0.83
C LEU A 110 -17.35 3.37 1.32
N ALA A 111 -17.32 3.74 2.60
CA ALA A 111 -16.22 4.52 3.17
C ALA A 111 -14.93 3.70 3.21
N MET A 112 -13.84 4.18 2.59
CA MET A 112 -12.58 3.45 2.46
C MET A 112 -11.89 3.25 3.81
N THR A 113 -12.02 4.20 4.73
CA THR A 113 -11.43 4.16 6.06
C THR A 113 -12.23 3.33 7.07
N HIS A 114 -13.43 2.86 6.71
CA HIS A 114 -14.26 2.07 7.62
C HIS A 114 -14.04 0.57 7.42
N GLY A 115 -13.76 -0.16 8.51
CA GLY A 115 -13.69 -1.62 8.51
C GLY A 115 -15.08 -2.22 8.26
N SER A 116 -15.27 -2.86 7.10
CA SER A 116 -16.51 -3.58 6.75
C SER A 116 -16.27 -5.08 6.81
N LYS A 117 -17.28 -5.83 7.21
CA LYS A 117 -17.21 -7.29 7.18
C LYS A 117 -17.34 -7.78 5.74
N LEU A 118 -16.66 -8.86 5.41
CA LEU A 118 -16.69 -9.46 4.07
C LEU A 118 -18.11 -9.82 3.64
N GLU A 119 -18.91 -10.37 4.56
CA GLU A 119 -20.30 -10.76 4.31
C GLU A 119 -21.18 -9.57 3.90
N GLN A 120 -20.88 -8.37 4.40
CA GLN A 120 -21.59 -7.16 4.00
C GLN A 120 -21.27 -6.75 2.56
N ILE A 121 -20.01 -6.91 2.15
CA ILE A 121 -19.58 -6.63 0.78
C ILE A 121 -20.17 -7.68 -0.18
N GLU A 122 -20.14 -8.96 0.19
CA GLU A 122 -20.76 -10.05 -0.57
C GLU A 122 -22.25 -9.84 -0.77
N ALA A 123 -22.99 -9.46 0.29
CA ALA A 123 -24.41 -9.14 0.21
C ALA A 123 -24.68 -7.98 -0.77
N ALA A 124 -23.82 -6.95 -0.75
CA ALA A 124 -23.95 -5.81 -1.66
C ALA A 124 -23.68 -6.20 -3.12
N PHE A 125 -22.68 -7.01 -3.41
CA PHE A 125 -22.46 -7.56 -4.74
C PHE A 125 -23.62 -8.42 -5.20
N SER A 126 -24.15 -9.28 -4.32
CA SER A 126 -25.31 -10.13 -4.62
C SER A 126 -26.55 -9.31 -4.98
N ALA A 127 -26.79 -8.19 -4.28
CA ALA A 127 -27.88 -7.26 -4.59
C ALA A 127 -27.72 -6.57 -5.97
N LEU A 128 -26.51 -6.57 -6.52
CA LEU A 128 -26.20 -6.09 -7.88
C LEU A 128 -26.14 -7.22 -8.91
N GLY A 129 -26.50 -8.45 -8.54
CA GLY A 129 -26.41 -9.62 -9.42
C GLY A 129 -24.97 -10.07 -9.70
N LYS A 130 -24.03 -9.75 -8.82
CA LYS A 130 -22.62 -10.09 -8.92
C LYS A 130 -22.16 -10.97 -7.76
N ARG A 131 -21.03 -11.62 -7.92
CA ARG A 131 -20.38 -12.43 -6.87
C ARG A 131 -18.97 -11.89 -6.63
N LEU A 132 -18.62 -11.70 -5.36
CA LEU A 132 -17.24 -11.42 -4.98
C LEU A 132 -16.42 -12.72 -5.09
N VAL A 133 -15.23 -12.61 -5.66
CA VAL A 133 -14.23 -13.70 -5.70
C VAL A 133 -12.98 -13.18 -5.05
N VAL A 134 -12.48 -13.88 -4.04
CA VAL A 134 -11.23 -13.55 -3.34
C VAL A 134 -10.17 -14.55 -3.77
N GLY A 135 -9.05 -14.06 -4.26
CA GLY A 135 -7.87 -14.84 -4.58
C GLY A 135 -6.76 -14.65 -3.56
N VAL A 136 -5.81 -15.60 -3.54
CA VAL A 136 -4.56 -15.51 -2.77
C VAL A 136 -3.42 -15.63 -3.75
N GLU A 137 -2.47 -14.72 -3.68
CA GLU A 137 -1.28 -14.71 -4.51
C GLU A 137 -0.04 -14.81 -3.62
N ASP A 138 0.99 -15.49 -4.11
CA ASP A 138 2.28 -15.56 -3.43
C ASP A 138 2.95 -14.17 -3.49
N VAL A 139 3.34 -13.65 -2.34
CA VAL A 139 4.15 -12.43 -2.27
C VAL A 139 5.54 -12.78 -2.76
N THR A 140 5.85 -12.48 -4.02
CA THR A 140 7.21 -12.55 -4.53
C THR A 140 8.04 -11.54 -3.75
N ALA A 141 8.84 -12.01 -2.78
CA ALA A 141 9.70 -11.16 -1.98
C ALA A 141 10.58 -10.34 -2.92
N ALA A 142 10.38 -9.03 -2.95
CA ALA A 142 11.36 -8.12 -3.54
C ALA A 142 12.71 -8.47 -2.89
N PRO A 143 13.84 -8.56 -3.65
CA PRO A 143 15.11 -8.95 -3.09
C PRO A 143 15.50 -7.96 -2.01
N THR A 144 15.29 -8.33 -0.76
CA THR A 144 15.80 -7.60 0.40
C THR A 144 17.31 -7.57 0.27
N ARG A 145 17.87 -6.44 -0.16
CA ARG A 145 19.32 -6.18 -0.04
C ARG A 145 19.66 -6.32 1.43
N ARG A 146 20.26 -7.45 1.79
CA ARG A 146 20.85 -7.67 3.11
C ARG A 146 21.92 -6.61 3.36
N HIS A 147 21.54 -5.49 3.94
CA HIS A 147 22.47 -4.55 4.58
C HIS A 147 22.88 -5.19 5.92
N GLY A 148 23.95 -5.95 5.93
CA GLY A 148 24.39 -6.55 7.20
C GLY A 148 25.52 -7.56 7.13
N ALA A 149 26.45 -7.46 6.17
CA ALA A 149 27.60 -8.39 6.16
C ALA A 149 28.96 -7.73 5.98
N ARG A 150 29.10 -6.41 6.17
CA ARG A 150 30.38 -5.71 5.93
C ARG A 150 31.11 -5.22 7.18
N LYS A 151 30.54 -5.36 8.38
CA LYS A 151 31.21 -4.94 9.64
C LYS A 151 31.91 -6.05 10.42
N ALA A 152 31.76 -7.33 10.05
CA ALA A 152 32.37 -8.44 10.80
C ALA A 152 33.77 -8.85 10.31
N ARG A 153 34.26 -8.35 9.19
CA ARG A 153 35.57 -8.75 8.63
C ARG A 153 36.75 -7.86 9.03
N ALA A 154 36.49 -6.65 9.53
CA ALA A 154 37.53 -5.72 9.94
C ALA A 154 38.07 -5.96 11.37
N ALA A 155 37.32 -6.65 12.23
CA ALA A 155 37.70 -6.88 13.62
C ALA A 155 38.60 -8.11 13.84
N ARG A 156 38.78 -9.01 12.85
CA ARG A 156 39.63 -10.20 12.98
C ARG A 156 41.06 -10.03 12.50
N ALA A 157 41.40 -8.94 11.86
CA ALA A 157 42.77 -8.69 11.34
C ALA A 157 43.72 -8.01 12.35
N ALA A 158 43.21 -7.47 13.45
CA ALA A 158 43.98 -6.68 14.40
C ALA A 158 44.60 -7.50 15.58
N HIS A 159 44.38 -8.81 15.64
CA HIS A 159 44.86 -9.61 16.80
C HIS A 159 45.95 -10.64 16.46
N ARG A 160 46.67 -10.47 15.36
CA ARG A 160 47.88 -11.29 15.09
C ARG A 160 49.14 -10.44 15.35
N ARG A 161 49.55 -10.35 16.59
CA ARG A 161 50.91 -9.92 16.97
C ARG A 161 51.92 -10.99 16.56
N PRO A 162 53.04 -10.66 15.88
CA PRO A 162 54.10 -11.62 15.63
C PRO A 162 54.88 -11.87 16.94
N ARG A 163 55.06 -13.15 17.26
CA ARG A 163 55.96 -13.59 18.34
C ARG A 163 57.39 -13.26 17.91
N ARG A 164 58.08 -12.48 18.71
CA ARG A 164 59.56 -12.29 18.65
C ARG A 164 60.22 -13.60 19.04
N SER A 165 60.96 -14.16 18.11
CA SER A 165 61.92 -15.21 18.40
C SER A 165 63.19 -14.63 19.07
N SER A 166 63.39 -14.96 20.31
CA SER A 166 64.68 -14.76 21.01
C SER A 166 65.65 -15.86 20.55
N ARG A 167 66.76 -15.46 19.91
CA ARG A 167 67.95 -16.30 19.74
C ARG A 167 68.76 -16.31 21.03
N PRO A 168 69.20 -17.43 21.49
CA PRO A 168 70.31 -17.48 22.49
C PRO A 168 71.65 -17.31 21.78
N SER A 169 72.53 -16.49 22.35
CA SER A 169 73.93 -16.39 22.01
C SER A 169 74.64 -17.55 22.68
N ALA A 170 75.40 -18.31 21.90
CA ALA A 170 76.37 -19.28 22.40
C ALA A 170 77.75 -18.72 22.16
N ARG A 171 78.52 -18.88 23.15
CA ARG A 171 79.95 -18.83 23.16
C ARG A 171 80.49 -20.00 22.41
#